data_51494af42f498b46856b67b8fd5f6749
#
_entry.id   51494af42f498b46856b67b8fd5f6749
#
_cell.length_a   1.000
_cell.length_b   1.000
_cell.length_c   1.000
_cell.angle_alpha   90.00
_cell.angle_beta   90.00
_cell.angle_gamma   90.00
#
_symmetry.space_group_name_H-M   'P 1'
#
loop_
_entity.id
_entity.type
_entity.pdbx_description
1 polymer ?
#
loop_
_entity_poly.entity_id
_entity_poly.type
_entity_poly.pdbx_seq_one_letter_code
_entity_poly.pdbx_strand_id
1 'polypeptide(L)'
;GYGFLYLGDNVVSYFDPITGSQLTGKQFIHGSWRNIDEQTGLNCGLTEVSESGKTNTYYYDNYDGGLHTGQQYVNNSWHFFDEDTGRMYTRDEEVRRIVQFTLAELGGSESTAFGYLEEVRADGGSYCGYGPCMATVRHIFKAAGMSGFLADGFVDSWPHKYLDLMIEKGQHTMTPRVGMVAFFLWENSFANQIGVSADHAEIIVEVGDGWYKTVGAIAGGIKESIYHTAGDYNIGFGVPAFYR
;
A
#
# COMPACT_ATOMS: atom_id res chain seq x y z
N GLY A 1 3.61 -4.51 43.42
CA GLY A 1 4.33 -4.35 42.16
C GLY A 1 3.71 -3.23 41.34
N TYR A 2 4.45 -2.63 40.44
CA TYR A 2 4.01 -1.59 39.51
C TYR A 2 4.72 -1.74 38.18
N GLY A 3 4.20 -1.10 37.11
CA GLY A 3 4.67 -1.30 35.75
C GLY A 3 4.06 -2.53 35.11
N PHE A 4 4.71 -3.09 34.08
CA PHE A 4 4.30 -4.35 33.46
C PHE A 4 4.56 -5.52 34.40
N LEU A 5 3.51 -6.27 34.71
CA LEU A 5 3.59 -7.46 35.54
C LEU A 5 3.00 -8.66 34.81
N TYR A 6 3.69 -9.78 34.88
CA TYR A 6 3.21 -11.08 34.43
C TYR A 6 2.32 -11.70 35.50
N LEU A 7 1.07 -11.95 35.16
CA LEU A 7 0.07 -12.48 36.09
C LEU A 7 -0.11 -14.02 36.03
N GLY A 8 0.61 -14.69 35.14
CA GLY A 8 0.46 -16.11 34.82
C GLY A 8 -0.36 -16.29 33.52
N ASP A 9 -0.44 -17.51 33.00
CA ASP A 9 -1.19 -17.91 31.81
C ASP A 9 -0.99 -17.00 30.58
N ASN A 10 0.23 -16.49 30.41
CA ASN A 10 0.62 -15.49 29.38
C ASN A 10 -0.08 -14.12 29.49
N VAL A 11 -0.70 -13.82 30.61
CA VAL A 11 -1.33 -12.53 30.88
C VAL A 11 -0.28 -11.54 31.41
N VAL A 12 -0.08 -10.46 30.66
CA VAL A 12 0.75 -9.30 31.08
C VAL A 12 -0.18 -8.10 31.30
N SER A 13 -0.11 -7.47 32.44
CA SER A 13 -0.89 -6.27 32.72
C SER A 13 -0.01 -5.13 33.21
N TYR A 14 -0.53 -3.92 33.19
CA TYR A 14 0.21 -2.74 33.66
C TYR A 14 -0.45 -2.13 34.87
N PHE A 15 0.36 -1.88 35.88
CA PHE A 15 -0.07 -1.27 37.14
C PHE A 15 0.53 0.13 37.28
N ASP A 16 -0.32 1.09 37.56
CA ASP A 16 0.09 2.48 37.77
C ASP A 16 1.14 2.57 38.87
N PRO A 17 2.30 3.21 38.60
CA PRO A 17 3.40 3.25 39.57
C PRO A 17 3.13 4.11 40.81
N ILE A 18 2.10 4.98 40.77
CA ILE A 18 1.75 5.86 41.89
C ILE A 18 0.65 5.23 42.74
N THR A 19 -0.40 4.75 42.11
CA THR A 19 -1.58 4.22 42.81
C THR A 19 -1.53 2.71 43.05
N GLY A 20 -0.73 1.98 42.23
CA GLY A 20 -0.72 0.52 42.24
C GLY A 20 -1.95 -0.12 41.60
N SER A 21 -2.86 0.69 41.02
CA SER A 21 -4.08 0.19 40.36
C SER A 21 -3.75 -0.40 38.99
N GLN A 22 -4.41 -1.50 38.62
CA GLN A 22 -4.35 -2.05 37.27
C GLN A 22 -4.96 -1.04 36.30
N LEU A 23 -4.24 -0.69 35.23
CA LEU A 23 -4.75 0.09 34.13
C LEU A 23 -5.38 -0.83 33.09
N THR A 24 -6.51 -0.41 32.50
CA THR A 24 -7.21 -1.11 31.42
C THR A 24 -7.57 -0.15 30.30
N GLY A 25 -7.97 -0.70 29.15
CA GLY A 25 -8.27 0.07 27.96
C GLY A 25 -7.02 0.67 27.29
N LYS A 26 -7.22 1.71 26.49
CA LYS A 26 -6.17 2.38 25.75
C LYS A 26 -5.33 3.27 26.65
N GLN A 27 -4.04 2.98 26.77
CA GLN A 27 -3.09 3.66 27.64
C GLN A 27 -1.85 4.08 26.86
N PHE A 28 -1.32 5.29 27.14
CA PHE A 28 -0.03 5.73 26.59
C PHE A 28 1.10 5.40 27.58
N ILE A 29 1.88 4.38 27.30
CA ILE A 29 2.89 3.84 28.22
C ILE A 29 4.23 3.72 27.47
N HIS A 30 5.32 4.24 28.05
CA HIS A 30 6.68 4.18 27.50
C HIS A 30 6.76 4.63 26.03
N GLY A 31 6.07 5.75 25.70
CA GLY A 31 6.16 6.36 24.37
C GLY A 31 5.30 5.70 23.28
N SER A 32 4.45 4.73 23.62
CA SER A 32 3.53 4.10 22.67
C SER A 32 2.14 3.89 23.26
N TRP A 33 1.12 3.92 22.40
CA TRP A 33 -0.23 3.51 22.77
C TRP A 33 -0.29 1.98 22.90
N ARG A 34 -0.96 1.50 23.94
CA ARG A 34 -1.24 0.10 24.25
C ARG A 34 -2.70 -0.07 24.60
N ASN A 35 -3.24 -1.23 24.36
CA ASN A 35 -4.56 -1.58 24.85
C ASN A 35 -4.45 -2.76 25.82
N ILE A 36 -5.03 -2.62 27.00
CA ILE A 36 -4.94 -3.60 28.07
C ILE A 36 -6.37 -4.08 28.37
N ASP A 37 -6.65 -5.31 28.00
CA ASP A 37 -7.91 -5.96 28.35
C ASP A 37 -7.90 -6.36 29.82
N GLU A 38 -9.03 -6.19 30.50
CA GLU A 38 -9.15 -6.46 31.92
C GLU A 38 -8.91 -7.93 32.27
N GLN A 39 -9.25 -8.84 31.37
CA GLN A 39 -9.19 -10.29 31.57
C GLN A 39 -7.95 -10.91 30.92
N THR A 40 -7.63 -10.51 29.69
CA THR A 40 -6.56 -11.12 28.89
C THR A 40 -5.25 -10.33 28.95
N GLY A 41 -5.25 -9.12 29.52
CA GLY A 41 -4.07 -8.29 29.68
C GLY A 41 -3.70 -7.51 28.43
N LEU A 42 -2.39 -7.37 28.19
CA LEU A 42 -1.83 -6.59 27.09
C LEU A 42 -2.18 -7.22 25.74
N ASN A 43 -2.82 -6.44 24.88
CA ASN A 43 -3.13 -6.86 23.52
C ASN A 43 -1.88 -6.92 22.65
N CYS A 44 -1.76 -7.99 21.89
CA CYS A 44 -0.68 -8.23 20.94
C CYS A 44 -1.24 -8.78 19.62
N GLY A 45 -0.55 -8.53 18.51
CA GLY A 45 -0.99 -8.95 17.20
C GLY A 45 -2.18 -8.15 16.66
N LEU A 46 -2.88 -8.72 15.67
CA LEU A 46 -4.13 -8.16 15.18
C LEU A 46 -5.23 -8.37 16.22
N THR A 47 -5.78 -7.27 16.72
CA THR A 47 -6.76 -7.26 17.80
C THR A 47 -7.98 -6.45 17.42
N GLU A 48 -9.17 -7.02 17.61
CA GLU A 48 -10.44 -6.31 17.50
C GLU A 48 -10.78 -5.62 18.83
N VAL A 49 -11.02 -4.31 18.75
CA VAL A 49 -11.42 -3.51 19.91
C VAL A 49 -12.78 -2.86 19.62
N SER A 50 -13.75 -3.11 20.53
CA SER A 50 -15.08 -2.53 20.42
C SER A 50 -15.18 -1.28 21.29
N GLU A 51 -15.38 -0.13 20.65
CA GLU A 51 -15.55 1.18 21.31
C GLU A 51 -16.81 1.86 20.80
N SER A 52 -17.68 2.30 21.68
CA SER A 52 -18.91 3.02 21.33
C SER A 52 -19.78 2.33 20.27
N GLY A 53 -19.86 1.00 20.32
CA GLY A 53 -20.69 0.21 19.41
C GLY A 53 -20.07 -0.03 18.01
N LYS A 54 -18.81 0.35 17.79
CA LYS A 54 -18.03 0.03 16.60
C LYS A 54 -16.88 -0.88 16.96
N THR A 55 -16.67 -1.92 16.15
CA THR A 55 -15.50 -2.78 16.26
C THR A 55 -14.49 -2.37 15.19
N ASN A 56 -13.28 -2.08 15.63
CA ASN A 56 -12.15 -1.74 14.77
C ASN A 56 -11.01 -2.72 15.02
N THR A 57 -10.21 -2.99 13.99
CA THR A 57 -9.01 -3.82 14.10
C THR A 57 -7.78 -2.92 14.24
N TYR A 58 -6.87 -3.32 15.12
CA TYR A 58 -5.59 -2.67 15.39
C TYR A 58 -4.48 -3.71 15.33
N TYR A 59 -3.25 -3.27 15.11
CA TYR A 59 -2.07 -4.12 15.23
C TYR A 59 -1.17 -3.63 16.35
N TYR A 60 -0.99 -4.48 17.33
CA TYR A 60 -0.09 -4.25 18.46
C TYR A 60 1.15 -5.13 18.33
N ASP A 61 2.32 -4.58 18.65
CA ASP A 61 3.56 -5.34 18.63
C ASP A 61 3.45 -6.62 19.47
N ASN A 62 3.95 -7.73 18.91
CA ASN A 62 3.84 -9.04 19.57
C ASN A 62 4.73 -9.16 20.81
N TYR A 63 5.71 -8.28 20.98
CA TYR A 63 6.65 -8.33 22.10
C TYR A 63 6.27 -7.34 23.21
N ASP A 64 5.98 -6.09 22.87
CA ASP A 64 5.77 -5.04 23.86
C ASP A 64 4.35 -4.44 23.85
N GLY A 65 3.47 -4.90 22.95
CA GLY A 65 2.09 -4.43 22.82
C GLY A 65 1.96 -3.00 22.31
N GLY A 66 3.00 -2.43 21.72
CA GLY A 66 2.98 -1.08 21.15
C GLY A 66 2.09 -1.03 19.89
N LEU A 67 1.26 0.02 19.76
CA LEU A 67 0.39 0.22 18.60
C LEU A 67 1.23 0.55 17.36
N HIS A 68 1.00 -0.18 16.28
CA HIS A 68 1.56 0.09 14.97
C HIS A 68 0.63 0.94 14.10
N THR A 69 1.23 1.80 13.26
CA THR A 69 0.53 2.63 12.25
C THR A 69 1.22 2.49 10.90
N GLY A 70 0.61 3.07 9.85
CA GLY A 70 1.12 2.97 8.48
C GLY A 70 0.99 1.55 7.90
N GLN A 71 1.82 1.24 6.90
CA GLN A 71 1.81 -0.09 6.29
C GLN A 71 2.49 -1.13 7.18
N GLN A 72 1.85 -2.29 7.33
CA GLN A 72 2.37 -3.42 8.09
C GLN A 72 2.14 -4.73 7.32
N TYR A 73 3.14 -5.62 7.35
CA TYR A 73 3.00 -6.97 6.80
C TYR A 73 2.69 -7.96 7.92
N VAL A 74 1.43 -8.38 7.99
CA VAL A 74 0.93 -9.21 9.08
C VAL A 74 0.10 -10.36 8.52
N ASN A 75 0.30 -11.57 9.04
CA ASN A 75 -0.41 -12.77 8.60
C ASN A 75 -0.34 -13.00 7.07
N ASN A 76 0.84 -12.82 6.48
CA ASN A 76 1.12 -12.96 5.06
C ASN A 76 0.35 -11.98 4.15
N SER A 77 -0.07 -10.83 4.67
CA SER A 77 -0.75 -9.78 3.92
C SER A 77 -0.28 -8.39 4.34
N TRP A 78 -0.28 -7.46 3.39
CA TRP A 78 -0.09 -6.05 3.68
C TRP A 78 -1.41 -5.45 4.14
N HIS A 79 -1.34 -4.62 5.19
CA HIS A 79 -2.44 -3.83 5.74
C HIS A 79 -1.97 -2.41 5.97
N PHE A 80 -2.89 -1.46 5.86
CA PHE A 80 -2.63 -0.08 6.22
C PHE A 80 -3.39 0.29 7.50
N PHE A 81 -2.67 0.83 8.45
CA PHE A 81 -3.22 1.32 9.72
C PHE A 81 -3.16 2.84 9.74
N ASP A 82 -4.26 3.48 10.05
CA ASP A 82 -4.39 4.92 10.12
C ASP A 82 -3.29 5.54 11.00
N GLU A 83 -2.64 6.57 10.49
CA GLU A 83 -1.45 7.14 11.14
C GLU A 83 -1.75 7.84 12.47
N ASP A 84 -2.98 8.36 12.62
CA ASP A 84 -3.42 9.08 13.81
C ASP A 84 -4.07 8.16 14.86
N THR A 85 -4.88 7.22 14.41
CA THR A 85 -5.70 6.37 15.28
C THR A 85 -5.16 4.96 15.46
N GLY A 86 -4.36 4.46 14.52
CA GLY A 86 -3.87 3.08 14.45
C GLY A 86 -4.93 2.07 13.98
N ARG A 87 -6.13 2.52 13.59
CA ARG A 87 -7.19 1.65 13.08
C ARG A 87 -6.83 1.10 11.70
N MET A 88 -7.01 -0.20 11.50
CA MET A 88 -6.82 -0.82 10.19
C MET A 88 -7.82 -0.24 9.16
N TYR A 89 -7.33 0.13 8.00
CA TYR A 89 -8.17 0.54 6.87
C TYR A 89 -8.93 -0.66 6.31
N THR A 90 -10.15 -0.40 5.84
CA THR A 90 -10.86 -1.31 4.95
C THR A 90 -10.23 -1.27 3.56
N ARG A 91 -10.49 -2.30 2.74
CA ARG A 91 -10.06 -2.31 1.33
C ARG A 91 -10.46 -1.03 0.59
N ASP A 92 -11.69 -0.57 0.78
CA ASP A 92 -12.19 0.62 0.09
C ASP A 92 -11.47 1.91 0.53
N GLU A 93 -11.00 1.96 1.77
CA GLU A 93 -10.17 3.08 2.27
C GLU A 93 -8.76 3.03 1.68
N GLU A 94 -8.15 1.85 1.58
CA GLU A 94 -6.86 1.65 0.93
C GLU A 94 -6.90 2.03 -0.56
N VAL A 95 -7.93 1.59 -1.28
CA VAL A 95 -8.16 1.96 -2.69
C VAL A 95 -8.37 3.48 -2.83
N ARG A 96 -9.22 4.08 -1.99
CA ARG A 96 -9.43 5.54 -2.01
C ARG A 96 -8.14 6.31 -1.75
N ARG A 97 -7.29 5.84 -0.84
CA ARG A 97 -6.00 6.46 -0.55
C ARG A 97 -5.11 6.48 -1.81
N ILE A 98 -4.94 5.34 -2.48
CA ILE A 98 -4.15 5.28 -3.73
C ILE A 98 -4.74 6.21 -4.79
N VAL A 99 -6.05 6.20 -5.02
CA VAL A 99 -6.70 7.09 -6.00
C VAL A 99 -6.48 8.57 -5.64
N GLN A 100 -6.59 8.94 -4.37
CA GLN A 100 -6.36 10.31 -3.91
C GLN A 100 -4.93 10.78 -4.22
N PHE A 101 -3.92 9.97 -3.92
CA PHE A 101 -2.52 10.29 -4.23
C PHE A 101 -2.27 10.29 -5.74
N THR A 102 -2.90 9.38 -6.49
CA THR A 102 -2.83 9.35 -7.96
C THR A 102 -3.38 10.65 -8.58
N LEU A 103 -4.55 11.11 -8.14
CA LEU A 103 -5.16 12.34 -8.63
C LEU A 103 -4.41 13.61 -8.19
N ALA A 104 -3.69 13.56 -7.08
CA ALA A 104 -2.83 14.66 -6.63
C ALA A 104 -1.65 14.91 -7.58
N GLU A 105 -1.19 13.89 -8.28
CA GLU A 105 -0.12 14.01 -9.28
C GLU A 105 -0.60 14.53 -10.66
N LEU A 106 -1.93 14.56 -10.88
CA LEU A 106 -2.51 14.98 -12.15
C LEU A 106 -2.12 16.43 -12.49
N GLY A 107 -1.65 16.64 -13.71
CA GLY A 107 -1.14 17.93 -14.16
C GLY A 107 0.34 18.17 -13.86
N GLY A 108 1.01 17.21 -13.23
CA GLY A 108 2.45 17.22 -13.06
C GLY A 108 3.17 17.31 -14.40
N SER A 109 4.26 18.09 -14.46
CA SER A 109 5.05 18.27 -15.68
C SER A 109 5.83 17.00 -16.03
N GLU A 110 6.32 16.92 -17.25
CA GLU A 110 7.24 15.86 -17.67
C GLU A 110 8.52 15.85 -16.79
N SER A 111 9.04 17.03 -16.45
CA SER A 111 10.19 17.18 -15.55
C SER A 111 9.88 16.63 -14.14
N THR A 112 8.67 16.82 -13.64
CA THR A 112 8.22 16.23 -12.37
C THR A 112 8.26 14.70 -12.42
N ALA A 113 7.67 14.12 -13.47
CA ALA A 113 7.65 12.68 -13.65
C ALA A 113 9.07 12.08 -13.79
N PHE A 114 9.96 12.72 -14.54
CA PHE A 114 11.36 12.29 -14.63
C PHE A 114 12.12 12.44 -13.30
N GLY A 115 11.73 13.38 -12.44
CA GLY A 115 12.28 13.51 -11.08
C GLY A 115 12.09 12.26 -10.22
N TYR A 116 11.05 11.48 -10.44
CA TYR A 116 10.79 10.22 -9.70
C TYR A 116 11.79 9.11 -10.02
N LEU A 117 12.54 9.20 -11.12
CA LEU A 117 13.65 8.28 -11.40
C LEU A 117 14.78 8.43 -10.38
N GLU A 118 15.00 9.63 -9.83
CA GLU A 118 15.99 9.83 -8.77
C GLU A 118 15.58 9.16 -7.46
N GLU A 119 14.27 9.07 -7.17
CA GLU A 119 13.78 8.29 -6.03
C GLU A 119 14.05 6.80 -6.21
N VAL A 120 13.82 6.27 -7.43
CA VAL A 120 14.13 4.87 -7.76
C VAL A 120 15.62 4.60 -7.52
N ARG A 121 16.49 5.49 -7.99
CA ARG A 121 17.94 5.39 -7.79
C ARG A 121 18.33 5.45 -6.31
N ALA A 122 17.73 6.37 -5.56
CA ALA A 122 18.00 6.53 -4.13
C ALA A 122 17.61 5.30 -3.32
N ASP A 123 16.56 4.60 -3.75
CA ASP A 123 16.09 3.35 -3.13
C ASP A 123 16.85 2.10 -3.64
N GLY A 124 17.88 2.28 -4.49
CA GLY A 124 18.73 1.20 -5.00
C GLY A 124 18.16 0.44 -6.21
N GLY A 125 17.08 0.95 -6.81
CA GLY A 125 16.47 0.38 -8.01
C GLY A 125 17.15 0.81 -9.31
N SER A 126 16.93 0.03 -10.37
CA SER A 126 17.27 0.39 -11.75
C SER A 126 16.09 1.08 -12.43
N TYR A 127 16.38 2.00 -13.34
CA TYR A 127 15.33 2.73 -14.05
C TYR A 127 15.39 2.50 -15.56
N CYS A 128 14.20 2.58 -16.17
CA CYS A 128 14.05 2.53 -17.61
C CYS A 128 14.44 3.89 -18.22
N GLY A 129 15.40 3.91 -19.11
CA GLY A 129 15.83 5.13 -19.82
C GLY A 129 14.79 5.69 -20.80
N TYR A 130 13.67 5.00 -21.02
CA TYR A 130 12.67 5.32 -22.03
C TYR A 130 11.47 6.10 -21.50
N GLY A 131 11.31 6.22 -20.18
CA GLY A 131 10.23 7.02 -19.61
C GLY A 131 9.99 6.77 -18.11
N PRO A 132 9.34 7.72 -17.44
CA PRO A 132 9.12 7.69 -16.00
C PRO A 132 7.81 6.99 -15.57
N CYS A 133 7.10 6.30 -16.47
CA CYS A 133 5.75 5.78 -16.20
C CYS A 133 5.69 4.90 -14.94
N MET A 134 6.53 3.87 -14.85
CA MET A 134 6.55 3.00 -13.67
C MET A 134 7.17 3.69 -12.44
N ALA A 135 8.11 4.62 -12.63
CA ALA A 135 8.63 5.43 -11.53
C ALA A 135 7.53 6.30 -10.92
N THR A 136 6.64 6.87 -11.73
CA THR A 136 5.45 7.61 -11.28
C THR A 136 4.48 6.73 -10.49
N VAL A 137 4.16 5.54 -11.01
CA VAL A 137 3.33 4.56 -10.29
C VAL A 137 3.94 4.24 -8.92
N ARG A 138 5.23 3.95 -8.89
CA ARG A 138 5.96 3.64 -7.66
C ARG A 138 5.98 4.82 -6.69
N HIS A 139 6.23 6.04 -7.18
CA HIS A 139 6.18 7.27 -6.38
C HIS A 139 4.83 7.41 -5.67
N ILE A 140 3.72 7.23 -6.38
CA ILE A 140 2.36 7.33 -5.85
C ILE A 140 2.15 6.36 -4.69
N PHE A 141 2.52 5.10 -4.85
CA PHE A 141 2.42 4.12 -3.76
C PHE A 141 3.32 4.47 -2.57
N LYS A 142 4.51 5.00 -2.83
CA LYS A 142 5.45 5.46 -1.79
C LYS A 142 4.90 6.68 -1.05
N ALA A 143 4.41 7.69 -1.75
CA ALA A 143 3.81 8.90 -1.18
C ALA A 143 2.55 8.58 -0.36
N ALA A 144 1.77 7.58 -0.77
CA ALA A 144 0.65 7.06 0.00
C ALA A 144 1.07 6.25 1.24
N GLY A 145 2.38 6.01 1.46
CA GLY A 145 2.88 5.15 2.55
C GLY A 145 2.59 3.66 2.32
N MET A 146 2.33 3.24 1.09
CA MET A 146 1.84 1.90 0.72
C MET A 146 2.77 1.17 -0.25
N SER A 147 4.08 1.41 -0.18
CA SER A 147 5.06 0.78 -1.10
C SER A 147 4.99 -0.74 -1.11
N GLY A 148 4.77 -1.39 0.03
CA GLY A 148 4.66 -2.83 0.14
C GLY A 148 3.45 -3.42 -0.58
N PHE A 149 2.39 -2.63 -0.81
CA PHE A 149 1.19 -3.06 -1.53
C PHE A 149 1.43 -3.26 -3.03
N LEU A 150 2.48 -2.63 -3.59
CA LEU A 150 2.88 -2.77 -4.97
C LEU A 150 4.04 -3.77 -5.08
N ALA A 151 3.74 -4.99 -5.54
CA ALA A 151 4.74 -6.04 -5.76
C ALA A 151 5.71 -6.24 -4.58
N ASP A 152 5.20 -6.16 -3.34
CA ASP A 152 5.96 -6.28 -2.07
C ASP A 152 7.11 -5.26 -1.95
N GLY A 153 6.91 -4.05 -2.47
CA GLY A 153 7.90 -2.96 -2.39
C GLY A 153 9.06 -3.09 -3.36
N PHE A 154 8.88 -3.82 -4.47
CA PHE A 154 9.89 -3.91 -5.54
C PHE A 154 10.34 -2.52 -6.00
N VAL A 155 11.65 -2.31 -6.16
CA VAL A 155 12.22 -0.95 -6.26
C VAL A 155 12.60 -0.49 -7.66
N ASP A 156 12.60 -1.35 -8.67
CA ASP A 156 12.88 -0.97 -10.06
C ASP A 156 11.77 -0.09 -10.67
N SER A 157 12.01 0.51 -11.82
CA SER A 157 10.99 1.26 -12.59
C SER A 157 10.79 0.74 -14.02
N TRP A 158 11.07 -0.54 -14.24
CA TRP A 158 10.82 -1.20 -15.52
C TRP A 158 9.42 -1.81 -15.53
N PRO A 159 8.50 -1.38 -16.41
CA PRO A 159 7.13 -1.93 -16.46
C PRO A 159 7.08 -3.45 -16.58
N HIS A 160 7.86 -4.02 -17.49
CA HIS A 160 7.91 -5.47 -17.71
C HIS A 160 8.37 -6.25 -16.46
N LYS A 161 9.35 -5.76 -15.71
CA LYS A 161 9.79 -6.44 -14.49
C LYS A 161 8.71 -6.48 -13.42
N TYR A 162 7.91 -5.41 -13.31
CA TYR A 162 6.75 -5.41 -12.42
C TYR A 162 5.67 -6.36 -12.90
N LEU A 163 5.35 -6.34 -14.20
CA LEU A 163 4.36 -7.26 -14.77
C LEU A 163 4.78 -8.72 -14.57
N ASP A 164 6.03 -9.06 -14.92
CA ASP A 164 6.55 -10.43 -14.80
C ASP A 164 6.51 -10.90 -13.33
N LEU A 165 6.93 -10.04 -12.39
CA LEU A 165 6.88 -10.34 -10.95
C LEU A 165 5.43 -10.52 -10.46
N MET A 166 4.49 -9.69 -10.92
CA MET A 166 3.09 -9.81 -10.54
C MET A 166 2.44 -11.07 -11.13
N ILE A 167 2.80 -11.46 -12.35
CA ILE A 167 2.36 -12.74 -12.94
C ILE A 167 2.91 -13.91 -12.12
N GLU A 168 4.20 -13.92 -11.80
CA GLU A 168 4.84 -14.96 -10.98
C GLU A 168 4.15 -15.13 -9.63
N LYS A 169 3.74 -14.02 -9.02
CA LYS A 169 3.04 -14.00 -7.72
C LYS A 169 1.53 -14.28 -7.80
N GLY A 170 0.98 -14.51 -8.99
CA GLY A 170 -0.48 -14.65 -9.18
C GLY A 170 -1.26 -13.35 -8.94
N GLN A 171 -0.60 -12.21 -9.09
CA GLN A 171 -1.14 -10.85 -8.87
C GLN A 171 -1.45 -10.15 -10.20
N HIS A 172 -1.92 -10.88 -11.16
CA HIS A 172 -2.28 -10.40 -12.49
C HIS A 172 -3.69 -10.84 -12.86
N THR A 173 -4.43 -9.96 -13.55
CA THR A 173 -5.79 -10.22 -14.03
C THR A 173 -6.05 -9.49 -15.36
N MET A 174 -7.06 -9.95 -16.11
CA MET A 174 -7.56 -9.23 -17.28
C MET A 174 -8.80 -8.38 -16.96
N THR A 175 -9.24 -8.32 -15.72
CA THR A 175 -10.41 -7.52 -15.29
C THR A 175 -9.93 -6.30 -14.52
N PRO A 176 -10.15 -5.06 -15.04
CA PRO A 176 -9.74 -3.85 -14.38
C PRO A 176 -10.54 -3.58 -13.10
N ARG A 177 -9.87 -3.02 -12.10
CA ARG A 177 -10.48 -2.44 -10.90
C ARG A 177 -9.75 -1.17 -10.52
N VAL A 178 -10.44 -0.25 -9.87
CA VAL A 178 -9.87 1.02 -9.39
C VAL A 178 -8.69 0.76 -8.45
N GLY A 179 -7.58 1.48 -8.62
CA GLY A 179 -6.36 1.31 -7.84
C GLY A 179 -5.39 0.24 -8.36
N MET A 180 -5.78 -0.55 -9.36
CA MET A 180 -4.86 -1.46 -10.05
C MET A 180 -3.91 -0.71 -10.98
N VAL A 181 -2.81 -1.37 -11.34
CA VAL A 181 -1.86 -0.90 -12.33
C VAL A 181 -2.19 -1.51 -13.68
N ALA A 182 -2.54 -0.70 -14.67
CA ALA A 182 -2.69 -1.12 -16.06
C ALA A 182 -1.32 -1.19 -16.73
N PHE A 183 -1.03 -2.30 -17.43
CA PHE A 183 0.18 -2.48 -18.22
C PHE A 183 -0.14 -2.52 -19.70
N PHE A 184 0.78 -1.94 -20.49
CA PHE A 184 0.61 -1.80 -21.93
C PHE A 184 1.88 -2.25 -22.67
N LEU A 185 1.69 -2.73 -23.90
CA LEU A 185 2.76 -3.00 -24.86
C LEU A 185 2.37 -2.40 -26.21
N TRP A 186 3.00 -1.26 -26.57
CA TRP A 186 2.69 -0.55 -27.81
C TRP A 186 3.28 -1.30 -29.02
N GLU A 187 2.52 -1.44 -30.11
CA GLU A 187 2.89 -2.24 -31.29
C GLU A 187 4.26 -1.92 -31.89
N ASN A 188 4.64 -0.67 -31.93
CA ASN A 188 5.89 -0.24 -32.54
C ASN A 188 6.92 0.28 -31.53
N SER A 189 6.73 -0.06 -30.24
CA SER A 189 7.67 0.35 -29.20
C SER A 189 9.01 -0.40 -29.33
N PHE A 190 10.05 0.21 -28.80
CA PHE A 190 11.34 -0.48 -28.67
C PHE A 190 11.23 -1.71 -27.79
N ALA A 191 10.42 -1.64 -26.73
CA ALA A 191 10.16 -2.78 -25.84
C ALA A 191 9.57 -3.99 -26.58
N ASN A 192 8.59 -3.76 -27.47
CA ASN A 192 8.04 -4.82 -28.30
C ASN A 192 9.08 -5.38 -29.28
N GLN A 193 9.94 -4.55 -29.86
CA GLN A 193 11.02 -4.99 -30.76
C GLN A 193 12.06 -5.88 -30.07
N ILE A 194 12.35 -5.65 -28.78
CA ILE A 194 13.29 -6.46 -28.00
C ILE A 194 12.62 -7.60 -27.24
N GLY A 195 11.29 -7.76 -27.36
CA GLY A 195 10.56 -8.90 -26.83
C GLY A 195 10.30 -8.87 -25.31
N VAL A 196 10.23 -7.68 -24.70
CA VAL A 196 9.82 -7.58 -23.29
C VAL A 196 8.30 -7.53 -23.13
N SER A 197 7.78 -7.90 -21.97
CA SER A 197 6.36 -8.12 -21.70
C SER A 197 5.54 -6.82 -21.56
N ALA A 198 6.14 -5.69 -21.20
CA ALA A 198 5.47 -4.40 -21.06
C ALA A 198 6.43 -3.23 -21.25
N ASP A 199 5.94 -2.11 -21.76
CA ASP A 199 6.70 -0.87 -21.93
C ASP A 199 6.08 0.34 -21.22
N HIS A 200 4.84 0.23 -20.73
CA HIS A 200 4.14 1.32 -20.09
C HIS A 200 3.25 0.84 -18.93
N ALA A 201 3.04 1.73 -17.94
CA ALA A 201 2.21 1.46 -16.79
C ALA A 201 1.53 2.73 -16.26
N GLU A 202 0.26 2.62 -15.87
CA GLU A 202 -0.56 3.69 -15.30
C GLU A 202 -1.49 3.15 -14.20
N ILE A 203 -1.97 4.01 -13.29
CA ILE A 203 -2.89 3.62 -12.22
C ILE A 203 -4.33 3.87 -12.65
N ILE A 204 -5.21 2.88 -12.47
CA ILE A 204 -6.63 2.98 -12.76
C ILE A 204 -7.33 3.81 -11.68
N VAL A 205 -8.04 4.86 -12.10
CA VAL A 205 -8.80 5.75 -11.20
C VAL A 205 -10.31 5.61 -11.35
N GLU A 206 -10.77 5.07 -12.46
CA GLU A 206 -12.20 4.85 -12.73
C GLU A 206 -12.40 3.65 -13.66
N VAL A 207 -13.49 2.91 -13.49
CA VAL A 207 -13.86 1.77 -14.35
C VAL A 207 -15.33 1.90 -14.73
N GLY A 208 -15.62 1.79 -16.02
CA GLY A 208 -16.98 1.75 -16.60
C GLY A 208 -17.24 0.47 -17.37
N ASP A 209 -18.39 0.41 -18.05
CA ASP A 209 -18.73 -0.71 -18.89
C ASP A 209 -17.90 -0.72 -20.19
N GLY A 210 -16.96 -1.65 -20.28
CA GLY A 210 -16.05 -1.79 -21.42
C GLY A 210 -14.91 -0.78 -21.49
N TRP A 211 -14.71 0.08 -20.49
CA TRP A 211 -13.64 1.06 -20.46
C TRP A 211 -13.08 1.28 -19.03
N TYR A 212 -11.91 1.89 -18.97
CA TYR A 212 -11.31 2.35 -17.71
C TYR A 212 -10.49 3.62 -17.96
N LYS A 213 -10.39 4.45 -16.91
CA LYS A 213 -9.58 5.67 -16.89
C LYS A 213 -8.36 5.46 -16.01
N THR A 214 -7.23 5.94 -16.47
CA THR A 214 -5.96 5.88 -15.76
C THR A 214 -5.38 7.27 -15.55
N VAL A 215 -4.41 7.35 -14.66
CA VAL A 215 -3.48 8.47 -14.54
C VAL A 215 -2.07 7.90 -14.55
N GLY A 216 -1.21 8.50 -15.37
CA GLY A 216 0.18 8.10 -15.48
C GLY A 216 1.05 9.12 -16.22
N ALA A 217 2.36 8.87 -16.23
CA ALA A 217 3.32 9.71 -16.94
C ALA A 217 3.38 9.32 -18.41
N ILE A 218 2.81 10.15 -19.25
CA ILE A 218 2.85 10.07 -20.72
C ILE A 218 3.53 11.28 -21.32
N ALA A 219 3.65 11.34 -22.65
CA ALA A 219 4.27 12.49 -23.33
C ALA A 219 3.66 13.82 -22.86
N GLY A 220 4.54 14.72 -22.37
CA GLY A 220 4.17 16.04 -21.87
C GLY A 220 3.63 16.10 -20.45
N GLY A 221 3.80 15.04 -19.62
CA GLY A 221 3.54 15.09 -18.18
C GLY A 221 2.63 13.99 -17.64
N ILE A 222 2.07 14.22 -16.45
CA ILE A 222 1.18 13.29 -15.76
C ILE A 222 -0.26 13.65 -16.12
N LYS A 223 -0.96 12.73 -16.79
CA LYS A 223 -2.28 12.99 -17.41
C LYS A 223 -3.25 11.83 -17.20
N GLU A 224 -4.51 12.14 -17.40
CA GLU A 224 -5.57 11.14 -17.56
C GLU A 224 -5.56 10.56 -18.98
N SER A 225 -5.84 9.26 -19.08
CA SER A 225 -6.10 8.54 -20.32
C SER A 225 -7.33 7.65 -20.18
N ILE A 226 -8.07 7.42 -21.27
CA ILE A 226 -9.20 6.49 -21.28
C ILE A 226 -8.86 5.38 -22.26
N TYR A 227 -9.02 4.16 -21.81
CA TYR A 227 -8.79 2.95 -22.60
C TYR A 227 -10.02 2.04 -22.59
N HIS A 228 -10.15 1.21 -23.64
CA HIS A 228 -11.16 0.19 -23.72
C HIS A 228 -10.59 -1.18 -23.30
N THR A 229 -11.40 -1.98 -22.62
CA THR A 229 -10.98 -3.31 -22.15
C THR A 229 -10.71 -4.30 -23.28
N ALA A 230 -11.30 -4.05 -24.47
CA ALA A 230 -11.06 -4.82 -25.69
C ALA A 230 -10.29 -3.97 -26.70
N GLY A 231 -8.99 -4.17 -26.84
CA GLY A 231 -8.25 -3.74 -28.03
C GLY A 231 -7.19 -2.65 -27.88
N ASP A 232 -7.00 -2.03 -26.73
CA ASP A 232 -6.05 -0.90 -26.61
C ASP A 232 -4.70 -1.32 -26.00
N TYR A 233 -3.91 -2.15 -26.71
CA TYR A 233 -2.53 -2.52 -26.30
C TYR A 233 -2.40 -2.97 -24.85
N ASN A 234 -3.51 -3.12 -24.12
CA ASN A 234 -3.53 -3.56 -22.74
C ASN A 234 -3.18 -5.05 -22.66
N ILE A 235 -2.22 -5.37 -21.82
CA ILE A 235 -1.72 -6.73 -21.61
C ILE A 235 -2.10 -7.28 -20.25
N GLY A 236 -2.88 -6.53 -19.49
CA GLY A 236 -3.44 -6.93 -18.21
C GLY A 236 -3.20 -5.92 -17.09
N PHE A 237 -3.61 -6.30 -15.90
CA PHE A 237 -3.65 -5.45 -14.73
C PHE A 237 -2.92 -6.11 -13.57
N GLY A 238 -2.00 -5.37 -12.98
CA GLY A 238 -1.35 -5.74 -11.72
C GLY A 238 -2.28 -5.50 -10.54
N VAL A 239 -2.35 -6.48 -9.65
CA VAL A 239 -3.25 -6.52 -8.51
C VAL A 239 -2.47 -6.16 -7.23
N PRO A 240 -2.57 -4.93 -6.71
CA PRO A 240 -1.95 -4.55 -5.45
C PRO A 240 -2.51 -5.34 -4.26
N ALA A 241 -1.77 -5.33 -3.14
CA ALA A 241 -2.06 -6.18 -1.98
C ALA A 241 -3.45 -5.97 -1.36
N PHE A 242 -4.08 -4.79 -1.51
CA PHE A 242 -5.43 -4.55 -1.02
C PHE A 242 -6.52 -5.37 -1.74
N TYR A 243 -6.19 -6.06 -2.81
CA TYR A 243 -7.10 -6.97 -3.52
C TYR A 243 -6.80 -8.48 -3.29
N ARG A 244 -5.86 -8.77 -2.41
CA ARG A 244 -5.49 -10.16 -2.04
C ARG A 244 -6.36 -10.72 -0.92
#